data_14580408f5acef11832dc56421e5e3c7
#
_entry.id   14580408f5acef11832dc56421e5e3c7
#
_cell.length_a   1.000
_cell.length_b   1.000
_cell.length_c   1.000
_cell.angle_alpha   90.00
_cell.angle_beta   90.00
_cell.angle_gamma   90.00
#
_symmetry.space_group_name_H-M   'P 1'
#
loop_
_entity.id
_entity.type
_entity.pdbx_description
1 polymer ?
#
loop_
_entity_poly.entity_id
_entity_poly.type
_entity_poly.pdbx_seq_one_letter_code
_entity_poly.pdbx_strand_id
1 'polypeptide(L)'
;MLSQKINKNSTWVWDIPKKFNIGKACTDAISQDGRHDQIAMIVEDEELGTSSITYKDLSIKSSQFAELLKAQGITKQSRVLVRLPNCLDYPICFLGAMKAGYISVPTSTLLTAKEIIYLARDSGAEVLVTDIKTWENLIPMLGELEFLHTVFISGEFKKKKYKNKIKVRHLGPELEKITTFTDSVNTLANDPAYLVYTSGTTGFPKGVLHAHRALLGRKPAAEFWFNFSNSSDRILHTGKFNWTYVLGSGLMDPLYMGKTVIVHEGKNEAQGWINLIKKHKATIFIGVPTIYRQILQKSNAGRNDVKTLRHCMSAGEHLSDEVFEQWHKRFGLDIYEAVGMSEFSYYISQNANMPIRPGSAGFPQPGHDIQLLDPENLRPVGLGEEGMICVPEDDPGLFLRYWNLGDETQKYRHDGWFFTGDYARYDKDGYLWFLGRKDDIIKSFGYRVSPYEIERIYKNHQEVLDCAAIGEKIGKDKILVVLYVILRQGSKITPNQLVLYGRENLASYKAPKIVYIAETFPKTKNGKILRRQIEEAISIAKSDIR
;
A
#
# COMPACT_ATOMS: atom_id res chain seq x y z
N MET A 1 -4.41 -19.81 23.21
CA MET A 1 -3.23 -20.67 23.54
C MET A 1 -2.32 -21.00 22.36
N LEU A 2 -2.78 -21.02 21.10
CA LEU A 2 -1.91 -21.28 19.94
C LEU A 2 -1.18 -20.02 19.45
N SER A 3 -1.79 -18.85 19.45
CA SER A 3 -1.10 -17.59 19.21
C SER A 3 0.08 -17.39 20.19
N GLN A 4 -0.08 -17.81 21.45
CA GLN A 4 1.02 -17.84 22.42
C GLN A 4 2.10 -18.90 22.10
N LYS A 5 1.80 -19.97 21.38
CA LYS A 5 2.81 -20.95 20.94
C LYS A 5 3.58 -20.47 19.71
N ILE A 6 2.91 -19.77 18.78
CA ILE A 6 3.51 -19.21 17.57
C ILE A 6 4.43 -18.03 17.95
N ASN A 7 4.01 -17.19 18.91
CA ASN A 7 4.81 -16.06 19.39
C ASN A 7 5.82 -16.42 20.52
N LYS A 8 5.71 -17.57 21.17
CA LYS A 8 6.62 -17.94 22.28
C LYS A 8 8.07 -18.15 21.88
N ASN A 9 8.40 -18.27 20.61
CA ASN A 9 9.78 -18.38 20.11
C ASN A 9 10.34 -17.04 19.57
N SER A 10 9.56 -15.97 19.56
CA SER A 10 10.05 -14.65 19.16
C SER A 10 10.61 -13.92 20.38
N THR A 11 11.93 -13.76 20.41
CA THR A 11 12.64 -12.91 21.39
C THR A 11 12.58 -11.42 20.98
N TRP A 12 11.64 -11.02 20.11
CA TRP A 12 11.52 -9.64 19.67
C TRP A 12 11.07 -8.73 20.80
N VAL A 13 11.88 -7.73 21.07
CA VAL A 13 11.56 -6.68 22.05
C VAL A 13 11.52 -5.35 21.32
N TRP A 14 10.44 -4.60 21.48
CA TRP A 14 10.31 -3.27 20.90
C TRP A 14 11.26 -2.28 21.59
N ASP A 15 12.18 -1.72 20.82
CA ASP A 15 13.01 -0.60 21.21
C ASP A 15 12.46 0.69 20.55
N ILE A 16 11.51 1.32 21.22
CA ILE A 16 10.87 2.56 20.78
C ILE A 16 11.42 3.71 21.62
N PRO A 17 12.35 4.51 21.09
CA PRO A 17 12.92 5.65 21.82
C PRO A 17 11.85 6.73 22.05
N LYS A 18 11.96 7.47 23.14
CA LYS A 18 11.04 8.57 23.44
C LYS A 18 11.00 9.62 22.31
N LYS A 19 12.15 9.89 21.67
CA LYS A 19 12.29 10.84 20.55
C LYS A 19 12.70 10.09 19.30
N PHE A 20 11.95 10.28 18.24
CA PHE A 20 12.22 9.70 16.94
C PHE A 20 11.65 10.57 15.84
N ASN A 21 12.42 10.79 14.75
CA ASN A 21 12.00 11.52 13.57
C ASN A 21 12.28 10.71 12.31
N ILE A 22 11.23 10.33 11.58
CA ILE A 22 11.34 9.52 10.35
C ILE A 22 12.23 10.20 9.31
N GLY A 23 12.06 11.50 9.10
CA GLY A 23 12.85 12.25 8.12
C GLY A 23 14.35 12.16 8.41
N LYS A 24 14.74 12.36 9.68
CA LYS A 24 16.12 12.20 10.14
C LYS A 24 16.61 10.75 9.98
N ALA A 25 15.80 9.79 10.39
CA ALA A 25 16.18 8.37 10.39
C ALA A 25 16.43 7.81 8.97
N CYS A 26 15.64 8.26 7.98
CA CYS A 26 15.77 7.81 6.59
C CYS A 26 16.84 8.59 5.78
N THR A 27 17.44 9.63 6.34
CA THR A 27 18.38 10.50 5.61
C THR A 27 19.66 10.76 6.40
N ASP A 28 19.61 11.64 7.42
CA ASP A 28 20.79 12.10 8.16
C ASP A 28 21.51 10.97 8.86
N ALA A 29 20.77 10.07 9.53
CA ALA A 29 21.34 8.95 10.25
C ALA A 29 22.17 8.03 9.32
N ILE A 30 21.66 7.76 8.12
CA ILE A 30 22.36 6.92 7.13
C ILE A 30 23.55 7.66 6.53
N SER A 31 23.40 8.96 6.23
CA SER A 31 24.50 9.77 5.73
C SER A 31 25.66 9.88 6.74
N GLN A 32 25.36 9.95 8.03
CA GLN A 32 26.33 10.11 9.11
C GLN A 32 27.03 8.80 9.51
N ASP A 33 26.48 7.63 9.19
CA ASP A 33 27.06 6.32 9.53
C ASP A 33 28.11 5.80 8.53
N GLY A 34 28.57 6.68 7.62
CA GLY A 34 29.60 6.37 6.62
C GLY A 34 29.07 5.98 5.25
N ARG A 35 27.76 5.97 5.05
CA ARG A 35 27.09 5.66 3.76
C ARG A 35 26.71 6.90 2.95
N HIS A 36 27.31 8.04 3.22
CA HIS A 36 26.99 9.34 2.60
C HIS A 36 27.06 9.32 1.06
N ASP A 37 28.04 8.63 0.46
CA ASP A 37 28.19 8.55 -1.01
C ASP A 37 27.36 7.43 -1.65
N GLN A 38 26.72 6.58 -0.84
CA GLN A 38 25.84 5.54 -1.37
C GLN A 38 24.62 6.17 -2.02
N ILE A 39 24.21 5.61 -3.17
CA ILE A 39 22.98 6.02 -3.85
C ILE A 39 21.78 5.62 -2.97
N ALA A 40 20.99 6.61 -2.56
CA ALA A 40 19.74 6.42 -1.82
C ALA A 40 18.61 6.05 -2.77
N MET A 41 18.49 6.75 -3.92
CA MET A 41 17.42 6.51 -4.88
C MET A 41 17.89 6.68 -6.31
N ILE A 42 17.35 5.83 -7.18
CA ILE A 42 17.44 5.92 -8.65
C ILE A 42 16.01 6.07 -9.17
N VAL A 43 15.79 7.07 -10.01
CA VAL A 43 14.54 7.26 -10.76
C VAL A 43 14.82 6.98 -12.22
N GLU A 44 14.04 6.06 -12.80
CA GLU A 44 14.00 5.84 -14.24
C GLU A 44 12.72 6.45 -14.76
N ASP A 45 12.84 7.55 -15.47
CA ASP A 45 11.75 8.27 -16.10
C ASP A 45 11.81 8.08 -17.61
N GLU A 46 10.69 7.70 -18.24
CA GLU A 46 10.65 7.43 -19.68
C GLU A 46 10.92 8.68 -20.52
N GLU A 47 10.60 9.88 -20.03
CA GLU A 47 10.78 11.15 -20.75
C GLU A 47 12.11 11.82 -20.39
N LEU A 48 12.50 11.79 -19.10
CA LEU A 48 13.65 12.51 -18.58
C LEU A 48 14.91 11.64 -18.42
N GLY A 49 14.77 10.32 -18.59
CA GLY A 49 15.88 9.37 -18.43
C GLY A 49 16.18 9.01 -16.99
N THR A 50 17.41 8.54 -16.75
CA THR A 50 17.86 8.09 -15.42
C THR A 50 18.42 9.25 -14.59
N SER A 51 17.93 9.41 -13.38
CA SER A 51 18.47 10.31 -12.37
C SER A 51 18.71 9.59 -11.04
N SER A 52 19.58 10.12 -10.20
CA SER A 52 19.86 9.51 -8.89
C SER A 52 20.24 10.56 -7.85
N ILE A 53 20.12 10.18 -6.59
CA ILE A 53 20.51 11.00 -5.44
C ILE A 53 21.25 10.13 -4.41
N THR A 54 22.33 10.67 -3.84
CA THR A 54 23.07 10.03 -2.74
C THR A 54 22.37 10.27 -1.40
N TYR A 55 22.73 9.51 -0.36
CA TYR A 55 22.24 9.77 1.00
C TYR A 55 22.67 11.15 1.51
N LYS A 56 23.88 11.60 1.15
CA LYS A 56 24.39 12.94 1.46
C LYS A 56 23.49 14.02 0.86
N ASP A 57 23.23 13.93 -0.45
CA ASP A 57 22.44 14.95 -1.14
C ASP A 57 20.97 14.92 -0.69
N LEU A 58 20.42 13.72 -0.44
CA LEU A 58 19.07 13.57 0.10
C LEU A 58 18.96 14.18 1.51
N SER A 59 19.96 13.97 2.37
CA SER A 59 20.05 14.58 3.69
C SER A 59 20.09 16.13 3.60
N ILE A 60 20.96 16.66 2.75
CA ILE A 60 21.11 18.11 2.55
C ILE A 60 19.82 18.71 2.00
N LYS A 61 19.31 18.22 0.88
CA LYS A 61 18.13 18.79 0.21
C LYS A 61 16.86 18.68 1.04
N SER A 62 16.68 17.58 1.78
CA SER A 62 15.54 17.47 2.69
C SER A 62 15.66 18.40 3.91
N SER A 63 16.89 18.70 4.37
CA SER A 63 17.12 19.73 5.42
C SER A 63 16.89 21.14 4.87
N GLN A 64 17.31 21.42 3.63
CA GLN A 64 16.98 22.68 2.95
C GLN A 64 15.46 22.89 2.85
N PHE A 65 14.72 21.84 2.47
CA PHE A 65 13.26 21.90 2.41
C PHE A 65 12.64 22.11 3.78
N ALA A 66 13.18 21.47 4.83
CA ALA A 66 12.73 21.69 6.20
C ALA A 66 12.89 23.18 6.63
N GLU A 67 14.03 23.80 6.34
CA GLU A 67 14.25 25.22 6.62
C GLU A 67 13.34 26.12 5.78
N LEU A 68 13.16 25.76 4.50
CA LEU A 68 12.26 26.50 3.62
C LEU A 68 10.83 26.51 4.14
N LEU A 69 10.35 25.40 4.71
CA LEU A 69 9.04 25.31 5.36
C LEU A 69 8.96 26.17 6.63
N LYS A 70 9.98 26.10 7.51
CA LYS A 70 10.03 26.93 8.73
C LYS A 70 9.97 28.42 8.39
N ALA A 71 10.64 28.85 7.31
CA ALA A 71 10.64 30.23 6.85
C ALA A 71 9.27 30.72 6.31
N GLN A 72 8.31 29.83 6.05
CA GLN A 72 6.95 30.24 5.63
C GLN A 72 6.08 30.73 6.80
N GLY A 73 6.47 30.52 8.05
CA GLY A 73 5.69 30.92 9.23
C GLY A 73 4.42 30.06 9.42
N ILE A 74 4.42 28.83 8.91
CA ILE A 74 3.31 27.88 9.08
C ILE A 74 3.29 27.30 10.50
N THR A 75 2.13 26.86 10.96
CA THR A 75 1.93 26.33 12.32
C THR A 75 2.66 25.01 12.54
N LYS A 76 3.08 24.72 13.77
CA LYS A 76 3.60 23.39 14.12
C LYS A 76 2.58 22.31 13.79
N GLN A 77 3.07 21.16 13.34
CA GLN A 77 2.25 20.03 12.90
C GLN A 77 1.30 20.35 11.74
N SER A 78 1.54 21.45 11.00
CA SER A 78 0.81 21.74 9.78
C SER A 78 1.02 20.64 8.73
N ARG A 79 0.09 20.55 7.80
CA ARG A 79 0.08 19.52 6.76
C ARG A 79 0.71 20.07 5.49
N VAL A 80 1.65 19.30 4.95
CA VAL A 80 2.31 19.54 3.67
C VAL A 80 1.81 18.51 2.66
N LEU A 81 0.98 18.94 1.73
CA LEU A 81 0.43 18.10 0.68
C LEU A 81 1.51 17.87 -0.39
N VAL A 82 1.96 16.63 -0.57
CA VAL A 82 2.98 16.26 -1.56
C VAL A 82 2.31 15.49 -2.69
N ARG A 83 2.13 16.17 -3.83
CA ARG A 83 1.52 15.63 -5.04
C ARG A 83 2.52 15.66 -6.19
N LEU A 84 3.42 14.72 -6.18
CA LEU A 84 4.46 14.55 -7.17
C LEU A 84 4.44 13.14 -7.76
N PRO A 85 4.92 12.94 -8.98
CA PRO A 85 5.21 11.61 -9.52
C PRO A 85 6.36 10.95 -8.75
N ASN A 86 6.75 9.74 -9.14
CA ASN A 86 7.98 9.12 -8.66
C ASN A 86 9.20 9.90 -9.20
N CYS A 87 9.68 10.86 -8.45
CA CYS A 87 10.81 11.72 -8.80
C CYS A 87 11.70 11.97 -7.58
N LEU A 88 12.88 12.56 -7.78
CA LEU A 88 13.83 12.85 -6.69
C LEU A 88 13.29 13.90 -5.70
N ASP A 89 12.45 14.83 -6.15
CA ASP A 89 11.85 15.84 -5.28
C ASP A 89 10.84 15.25 -4.29
N TYR A 90 10.26 14.07 -4.61
CA TYR A 90 9.29 13.42 -3.72
C TYR A 90 9.89 13.10 -2.34
N PRO A 91 10.96 12.31 -2.19
CA PRO A 91 11.56 12.02 -0.89
C PRO A 91 12.13 13.28 -0.23
N ILE A 92 12.66 14.24 -0.99
CA ILE A 92 13.16 15.52 -0.47
C ILE A 92 12.05 16.26 0.28
N CYS A 93 10.88 16.41 -0.34
CA CYS A 93 9.75 17.14 0.25
C CYS A 93 9.05 16.32 1.34
N PHE A 94 8.81 15.03 1.10
CA PHE A 94 8.12 14.16 2.04
C PHE A 94 8.89 14.00 3.34
N LEU A 95 10.19 13.67 3.27
CA LEU A 95 11.03 13.49 4.44
C LEU A 95 11.43 14.83 5.08
N GLY A 96 11.65 15.87 4.27
CA GLY A 96 11.98 17.20 4.74
C GLY A 96 10.86 17.83 5.56
N ALA A 97 9.59 17.63 5.19
CA ALA A 97 8.45 18.06 6.00
C ALA A 97 8.47 17.41 7.40
N MET A 98 8.74 16.11 7.47
CA MET A 98 8.85 15.39 8.75
C MET A 98 10.08 15.83 9.56
N LYS A 99 11.22 16.17 8.91
CA LYS A 99 12.38 16.77 9.59
C LYS A 99 12.01 18.05 10.33
N ALA A 100 11.15 18.86 9.72
CA ALA A 100 10.67 20.12 10.30
C ALA A 100 9.55 19.94 11.34
N GLY A 101 9.10 18.70 11.60
CA GLY A 101 8.00 18.42 12.52
C GLY A 101 6.61 18.70 11.95
N TYR A 102 6.49 18.74 10.62
CA TYR A 102 5.22 18.86 9.91
C TYR A 102 4.70 17.48 9.49
N ILE A 103 3.40 17.41 9.17
CA ILE A 103 2.73 16.19 8.74
C ILE A 103 2.74 16.12 7.22
N SER A 104 3.44 15.15 6.67
CA SER A 104 3.46 14.92 5.22
C SER A 104 2.18 14.23 4.75
N VAL A 105 1.55 14.75 3.69
CA VAL A 105 0.31 14.20 3.12
C VAL A 105 0.57 13.75 1.67
N PRO A 106 0.90 12.46 1.47
CA PRO A 106 1.12 11.92 0.13
C PRO A 106 -0.17 11.90 -0.67
N THR A 107 -0.12 12.36 -1.93
CA THR A 107 -1.31 12.54 -2.75
C THR A 107 -1.08 12.04 -4.17
N SER A 108 -2.03 11.28 -4.71
CA SER A 108 -1.94 10.70 -6.05
C SER A 108 -1.97 11.75 -7.16
N THR A 109 -1.07 11.60 -8.14
CA THR A 109 -1.09 12.39 -9.37
C THR A 109 -2.30 12.10 -10.26
N LEU A 110 -3.02 11.01 -10.01
CA LEU A 110 -4.23 10.63 -10.75
C LEU A 110 -5.51 11.32 -10.23
N LEU A 111 -5.46 12.02 -9.10
CA LEU A 111 -6.61 12.72 -8.55
C LEU A 111 -6.99 13.92 -9.42
N THR A 112 -8.29 14.14 -9.56
CA THR A 112 -8.84 15.34 -10.19
C THR A 112 -8.66 16.58 -9.30
N ALA A 113 -8.82 17.77 -9.87
CA ALA A 113 -8.75 19.01 -9.09
C ALA A 113 -9.72 19.02 -7.90
N LYS A 114 -10.96 18.55 -8.08
CA LYS A 114 -11.98 18.45 -7.02
C LYS A 114 -11.53 17.53 -5.88
N GLU A 115 -10.95 16.37 -6.20
CA GLU A 115 -10.44 15.43 -5.21
C GLU A 115 -9.26 16.03 -4.42
N ILE A 116 -8.35 16.76 -5.11
CA ILE A 116 -7.23 17.43 -4.46
C ILE A 116 -7.73 18.51 -3.49
N ILE A 117 -8.71 19.30 -3.89
CA ILE A 117 -9.32 20.32 -3.04
C ILE A 117 -9.96 19.71 -1.83
N TYR A 118 -10.68 18.60 -2.00
CA TYR A 118 -11.22 17.86 -0.86
C TYR A 118 -10.11 17.48 0.14
N LEU A 119 -9.03 16.86 -0.33
CA LEU A 119 -7.91 16.47 0.54
C LEU A 119 -7.24 17.67 1.20
N ALA A 120 -7.03 18.76 0.47
CA ALA A 120 -6.42 19.98 0.99
C ALA A 120 -7.29 20.62 2.09
N ARG A 121 -8.62 20.64 1.92
CA ARG A 121 -9.57 21.18 2.91
C ARG A 121 -9.67 20.28 4.13
N ASP A 122 -9.90 18.97 3.94
CA ASP A 122 -10.05 18.03 5.03
C ASP A 122 -8.76 17.93 5.88
N SER A 123 -7.60 17.89 5.24
CA SER A 123 -6.32 17.92 5.96
C SER A 123 -6.02 19.31 6.55
N GLY A 124 -6.62 20.37 6.04
CA GLY A 124 -6.25 21.74 6.36
C GLY A 124 -4.80 22.05 5.94
N ALA A 125 -4.38 21.59 4.75
CA ALA A 125 -3.01 21.73 4.29
C ALA A 125 -2.66 23.20 4.02
N GLU A 126 -1.54 23.68 4.61
CA GLU A 126 -1.04 25.04 4.45
C GLU A 126 -0.02 25.15 3.31
N VAL A 127 0.59 24.04 2.92
CA VAL A 127 1.58 23.94 1.84
C VAL A 127 1.19 22.85 0.86
N LEU A 128 1.35 23.16 -0.43
CA LEU A 128 1.25 22.20 -1.53
C LEU A 128 2.57 22.13 -2.29
N VAL A 129 3.09 20.92 -2.51
CA VAL A 129 4.19 20.66 -3.45
C VAL A 129 3.62 19.90 -4.64
N THR A 130 3.75 20.46 -5.84
CA THR A 130 3.15 19.87 -7.05
C THR A 130 3.87 20.33 -8.33
N ASP A 131 3.43 19.83 -9.48
CA ASP A 131 3.82 20.29 -10.81
C ASP A 131 2.99 21.50 -11.27
N ILE A 132 3.48 22.21 -12.31
CA ILE A 132 2.82 23.40 -12.84
C ILE A 132 1.45 23.12 -13.42
N LYS A 133 1.28 21.99 -14.13
CA LYS A 133 0.02 21.60 -14.76
C LYS A 133 -1.09 21.39 -13.72
N THR A 134 -0.75 20.70 -12.64
CA THR A 134 -1.67 20.52 -11.50
C THR A 134 -2.06 21.85 -10.89
N TRP A 135 -1.07 22.71 -10.61
CA TRP A 135 -1.35 24.04 -10.06
C TRP A 135 -2.28 24.86 -10.96
N GLU A 136 -2.03 24.90 -12.28
CA GLU A 136 -2.88 25.61 -13.22
C GLU A 136 -4.34 25.10 -13.21
N ASN A 137 -4.54 23.79 -13.06
CA ASN A 137 -5.87 23.19 -12.94
C ASN A 137 -6.60 23.54 -11.62
N LEU A 138 -5.85 23.90 -10.56
CA LEU A 138 -6.43 24.31 -9.28
C LEU A 138 -6.81 25.81 -9.24
N ILE A 139 -6.20 26.65 -10.09
CA ILE A 139 -6.42 28.10 -10.08
C ILE A 139 -7.90 28.51 -10.12
N PRO A 140 -8.78 27.89 -10.94
CA PRO A 140 -10.20 28.25 -10.96
C PRO A 140 -10.95 28.02 -9.64
N MET A 141 -10.37 27.20 -8.76
CA MET A 141 -11.00 26.74 -7.51
C MET A 141 -10.27 27.23 -6.26
N LEU A 142 -9.38 28.22 -6.38
CA LEU A 142 -8.57 28.72 -5.26
C LEU A 142 -9.39 29.27 -4.09
N GLY A 143 -10.60 29.75 -4.32
CA GLY A 143 -11.53 30.18 -3.26
C GLY A 143 -11.92 29.08 -2.28
N GLU A 144 -11.70 27.82 -2.64
CA GLU A 144 -11.97 26.66 -1.80
C GLU A 144 -10.75 26.22 -0.98
N LEU A 145 -9.58 26.84 -1.15
CA LEU A 145 -8.30 26.50 -0.51
C LEU A 145 -7.93 27.52 0.57
N GLU A 146 -8.79 27.72 1.55
CA GLU A 146 -8.68 28.77 2.57
C GLU A 146 -7.39 28.68 3.41
N PHE A 147 -6.90 27.47 3.66
CA PHE A 147 -5.72 27.22 4.48
C PHE A 147 -4.40 27.24 3.69
N LEU A 148 -4.47 27.21 2.36
CA LEU A 148 -3.26 27.12 1.53
C LEU A 148 -2.54 28.46 1.44
N HIS A 149 -1.33 28.52 1.97
CA HIS A 149 -0.50 29.73 1.99
C HIS A 149 0.60 29.70 0.92
N THR A 150 1.21 28.55 0.69
CA THR A 150 2.38 28.42 -0.18
C THR A 150 2.28 27.19 -1.09
N VAL A 151 2.66 27.38 -2.33
CA VAL A 151 2.79 26.33 -3.33
C VAL A 151 4.23 26.30 -3.84
N PHE A 152 4.86 25.12 -3.77
CA PHE A 152 6.14 24.86 -4.40
C PHE A 152 5.91 24.05 -5.67
N ILE A 153 6.40 24.58 -6.79
CA ILE A 153 6.34 23.91 -8.09
C ILE A 153 7.65 23.17 -8.33
N SER A 154 7.57 21.86 -8.51
CA SER A 154 8.66 21.01 -8.93
C SER A 154 8.74 20.95 -10.45
N GLY A 155 9.92 20.79 -11.02
CA GLY A 155 10.15 20.73 -12.45
C GLY A 155 10.03 22.07 -13.16
N GLU A 156 9.42 22.09 -14.36
CA GLU A 156 9.27 23.33 -15.13
C GLU A 156 8.44 24.36 -14.40
N PHE A 157 8.90 25.61 -14.44
CA PHE A 157 8.22 26.73 -13.80
C PHE A 157 8.29 28.00 -14.66
N LYS A 158 7.11 28.53 -15.00
CA LYS A 158 6.97 29.86 -15.63
C LYS A 158 6.40 30.83 -14.62
N LYS A 159 7.18 31.81 -14.20
CA LYS A 159 6.75 32.82 -13.25
C LYS A 159 5.56 33.61 -13.81
N LYS A 160 4.38 33.38 -13.23
CA LYS A 160 3.16 34.15 -13.52
C LYS A 160 2.77 34.94 -12.26
N LYS A 161 2.18 36.12 -12.43
CA LYS A 161 1.54 36.85 -11.33
C LYS A 161 0.15 36.27 -11.12
N TYR A 162 -0.07 35.63 -9.99
CA TYR A 162 -1.39 35.13 -9.58
C TYR A 162 -2.09 36.21 -8.74
N LYS A 163 -3.37 36.50 -9.03
CA LYS A 163 -4.19 37.50 -8.31
C LYS A 163 -4.75 36.95 -6.99
N ASN A 164 -3.94 36.25 -6.21
CA ASN A 164 -4.35 35.66 -4.94
C ASN A 164 -3.28 35.86 -3.86
N LYS A 165 -3.60 35.54 -2.61
CA LYS A 165 -2.68 35.64 -1.48
C LYS A 165 -1.68 34.48 -1.38
N ILE A 166 -1.82 33.46 -2.22
CA ILE A 166 -0.98 32.24 -2.19
C ILE A 166 0.39 32.55 -2.81
N LYS A 167 1.45 32.21 -2.09
CA LYS A 167 2.83 32.36 -2.56
C LYS A 167 3.20 31.18 -3.44
N VAL A 168 3.38 31.39 -4.74
CA VAL A 168 3.83 30.34 -5.67
C VAL A 168 5.32 30.49 -5.94
N ARG A 169 6.10 29.44 -5.68
CA ARG A 169 7.56 29.43 -5.74
C ARG A 169 8.08 28.24 -6.53
N HIS A 170 9.22 28.39 -7.20
CA HIS A 170 9.91 27.32 -7.89
C HIS A 170 10.78 26.56 -6.89
N LEU A 171 10.54 25.25 -6.71
CA LEU A 171 11.15 24.44 -5.64
C LEU A 171 12.69 24.44 -5.72
N GLY A 172 13.27 24.04 -6.87
CA GLY A 172 14.72 23.90 -7.02
C GLY A 172 15.50 25.16 -6.63
N PRO A 173 15.24 26.33 -7.28
CA PRO A 173 15.92 27.59 -6.92
C PRO A 173 15.66 28.07 -5.49
N GLU A 174 14.52 27.72 -4.90
CA GLU A 174 14.28 28.08 -3.49
C GLU A 174 15.10 27.18 -2.54
N LEU A 175 15.30 25.90 -2.86
CA LEU A 175 16.20 25.02 -2.10
C LEU A 175 17.65 25.52 -2.17
N GLU A 176 18.13 25.92 -3.35
CA GLU A 176 19.50 26.40 -3.55
C GLU A 176 19.85 27.67 -2.76
N LYS A 177 18.85 28.48 -2.41
CA LYS A 177 19.05 29.67 -1.55
C LYS A 177 19.33 29.32 -0.08
N ILE A 178 18.98 28.11 0.34
CA ILE A 178 19.21 27.65 1.71
C ILE A 178 20.63 27.08 1.82
N THR A 179 21.56 27.88 2.30
CA THR A 179 22.97 27.48 2.46
C THR A 179 23.28 26.95 3.85
N THR A 180 22.45 27.26 4.83
CA THR A 180 22.59 26.82 6.22
C THR A 180 21.27 26.21 6.69
N PHE A 181 21.33 25.16 7.47
CA PHE A 181 20.16 24.49 8.01
C PHE A 181 20.45 23.96 9.42
N THR A 182 19.42 23.96 10.24
CA THR A 182 19.47 23.43 11.60
C THR A 182 19.21 21.91 11.60
N ASP A 183 19.52 21.27 12.70
CA ASP A 183 19.17 19.87 12.91
C ASP A 183 17.65 19.64 12.77
N SER A 184 17.30 18.42 12.42
CA SER A 184 15.91 17.97 12.40
C SER A 184 15.25 18.18 13.77
N VAL A 185 13.97 18.55 13.76
CA VAL A 185 13.21 18.76 15.00
C VAL A 185 13.18 17.47 15.82
N ASN A 186 13.39 17.59 17.12
CA ASN A 186 13.29 16.50 18.07
C ASN A 186 11.80 16.17 18.33
N THR A 187 11.17 15.45 17.40
CA THR A 187 9.81 14.94 17.56
C THR A 187 9.78 13.79 18.57
N LEU A 188 8.65 13.63 19.29
CA LEU A 188 8.38 12.41 20.03
C LEU A 188 8.05 11.29 19.05
N ALA A 189 8.32 10.05 19.44
CA ALA A 189 7.98 8.88 18.64
C ALA A 189 6.46 8.77 18.35
N ASN A 190 5.63 9.29 19.27
CA ASN A 190 4.17 9.34 19.13
C ASN A 190 3.64 10.61 18.44
N ASP A 191 4.51 11.58 18.09
CA ASP A 191 4.04 12.75 17.34
C ASP A 191 3.57 12.34 15.93
N PRO A 192 2.56 13.05 15.39
CA PRO A 192 2.11 12.84 14.01
C PRO A 192 3.24 13.06 13.01
N ALA A 193 3.35 12.17 12.03
CA ALA A 193 4.40 12.20 11.01
C ALA A 193 3.86 12.31 9.58
N TYR A 194 2.88 11.48 9.24
CA TYR A 194 2.27 11.49 7.91
C TYR A 194 0.80 11.08 7.95
N LEU A 195 0.04 11.59 6.99
CA LEU A 195 -1.41 11.40 6.87
C LEU A 195 -1.73 10.84 5.49
N VAL A 196 -2.19 9.61 5.41
CA VAL A 196 -2.53 8.94 4.14
C VAL A 196 -4.03 8.86 3.97
N TYR A 197 -4.53 9.26 2.79
CA TYR A 197 -5.94 9.13 2.46
C TYR A 197 -6.24 7.80 1.76
N THR A 198 -7.21 7.07 2.28
CA THR A 198 -7.69 5.79 1.73
C THR A 198 -9.09 5.94 1.16
N SER A 199 -9.42 5.16 0.13
CA SER A 199 -10.78 5.08 -0.38
C SER A 199 -11.69 4.46 0.69
N GLY A 200 -12.52 5.28 1.35
CA GLY A 200 -13.49 4.81 2.33
C GLY A 200 -14.66 4.08 1.67
N THR A 201 -15.31 3.17 2.42
CA THR A 201 -16.55 2.51 2.02
C THR A 201 -17.74 3.48 1.98
N THR A 202 -17.59 4.67 2.57
CA THR A 202 -18.66 5.71 2.73
C THR A 202 -18.67 6.78 1.65
N GLY A 203 -17.85 6.65 0.59
CA GLY A 203 -17.84 7.56 -0.57
C GLY A 203 -16.71 8.62 -0.55
N PHE A 204 -16.31 9.13 0.61
CA PHE A 204 -15.19 10.06 0.74
C PHE A 204 -13.96 9.39 1.30
N PRO A 205 -12.72 9.78 0.85
CA PRO A 205 -11.50 9.26 1.41
C PRO A 205 -11.37 9.58 2.91
N LYS A 206 -10.90 8.61 3.71
CA LYS A 206 -10.59 8.80 5.14
C LYS A 206 -9.10 9.00 5.31
N GLY A 207 -8.71 10.00 6.09
CA GLY A 207 -7.31 10.24 6.46
C GLY A 207 -6.86 9.30 7.58
N VAL A 208 -5.80 8.55 7.37
CA VAL A 208 -5.15 7.65 8.34
C VAL A 208 -3.89 8.33 8.85
N LEU A 209 -3.88 8.75 10.11
CA LEU A 209 -2.78 9.51 10.72
C LEU A 209 -1.79 8.58 11.40
N HIS A 210 -0.53 8.62 10.96
CA HIS A 210 0.55 7.84 11.53
C HIS A 210 1.52 8.67 12.36
N ALA A 211 2.04 8.05 13.43
CA ALA A 211 3.11 8.59 14.24
C ALA A 211 4.50 8.29 13.63
N HIS A 212 5.52 9.00 14.11
CA HIS A 212 6.91 8.69 13.76
C HIS A 212 7.30 7.25 14.12
N ARG A 213 6.79 6.69 15.25
CA ARG A 213 7.06 5.30 15.66
C ARG A 213 6.61 4.23 14.67
N ALA A 214 5.69 4.56 13.76
CA ALA A 214 5.20 3.59 12.77
C ALA A 214 6.31 3.01 11.87
N LEU A 215 7.39 3.75 11.63
CA LEU A 215 8.56 3.23 10.92
C LEU A 215 9.26 2.11 11.73
N LEU A 216 9.41 2.31 13.04
CA LEU A 216 10.00 1.31 13.93
C LEU A 216 9.10 0.08 14.06
N GLY A 217 7.77 0.29 14.07
CA GLY A 217 6.78 -0.80 14.04
C GLY A 217 6.86 -1.67 12.79
N ARG A 218 7.48 -1.22 11.71
CA ARG A 218 7.73 -2.02 10.50
C ARG A 218 9.11 -2.67 10.44
N LYS A 219 9.96 -2.46 11.44
CA LYS A 219 11.30 -3.04 11.47
C LYS A 219 11.33 -4.58 11.35
N PRO A 220 10.40 -5.35 11.96
CA PRO A 220 10.34 -6.79 11.74
C PRO A 220 10.20 -7.18 10.27
N ALA A 221 9.42 -6.41 9.48
CA ALA A 221 9.30 -6.66 8.05
C ALA A 221 10.64 -6.53 7.33
N ALA A 222 11.47 -5.57 7.71
CA ALA A 222 12.79 -5.37 7.10
C ALA A 222 13.69 -6.60 7.25
N GLU A 223 13.62 -7.27 8.38
CA GLU A 223 14.43 -8.45 8.69
C GLU A 223 13.83 -9.73 8.09
N PHE A 224 12.53 -9.92 8.20
CA PHE A 224 11.88 -11.19 7.86
C PHE A 224 11.25 -11.18 6.47
N TRP A 225 10.47 -10.18 6.13
CA TRP A 225 9.77 -10.15 4.84
C TRP A 225 10.65 -9.62 3.70
N PHE A 226 11.33 -8.47 3.88
CA PHE A 226 12.27 -7.95 2.88
C PHE A 226 13.56 -8.76 2.81
N ASN A 227 13.93 -9.41 3.90
CA ASN A 227 15.18 -10.16 4.01
C ASN A 227 16.39 -9.31 3.57
N PHE A 228 16.54 -8.11 4.18
CA PHE A 228 17.65 -7.20 3.90
C PHE A 228 18.99 -7.74 4.44
N SER A 229 19.46 -8.83 3.86
CA SER A 229 20.66 -9.53 4.30
C SER A 229 21.96 -8.92 3.73
N ASN A 230 21.88 -8.12 2.67
CA ASN A 230 23.01 -7.52 1.99
C ASN A 230 23.03 -5.99 2.10
N SER A 231 24.18 -5.39 2.43
CA SER A 231 24.35 -3.93 2.46
C SER A 231 24.07 -3.29 1.09
N SER A 232 24.40 -4.01 0.00
CA SER A 232 24.23 -3.57 -1.39
C SER A 232 22.85 -3.86 -1.99
N ASP A 233 21.86 -4.25 -1.18
CA ASP A 233 20.52 -4.50 -1.69
C ASP A 233 19.91 -3.29 -2.40
N ARG A 234 19.31 -3.55 -3.56
CA ARG A 234 18.62 -2.60 -4.42
C ARG A 234 17.20 -3.03 -4.64
N ILE A 235 16.27 -2.20 -4.22
CA ILE A 235 14.84 -2.50 -4.24
C ILE A 235 14.19 -1.82 -5.44
N LEU A 236 13.63 -2.61 -6.36
CA LEU A 236 12.77 -2.11 -7.43
C LEU A 236 11.31 -2.31 -7.02
N HIS A 237 10.60 -1.21 -6.80
CA HIS A 237 9.17 -1.23 -6.50
C HIS A 237 8.36 -0.74 -7.71
N THR A 238 7.29 -1.47 -8.06
CA THR A 238 6.47 -1.18 -9.26
C THR A 238 5.37 -0.14 -9.05
N GLY A 239 5.18 0.34 -7.84
CA GLY A 239 4.10 1.26 -7.49
C GLY A 239 4.53 2.73 -7.39
N LYS A 240 3.55 3.59 -7.06
CA LYS A 240 3.74 5.03 -6.85
C LYS A 240 3.73 5.37 -5.36
N PHE A 241 4.55 6.34 -4.95
CA PHE A 241 4.75 6.73 -3.55
C PHE A 241 3.50 7.24 -2.81
N ASN A 242 2.46 7.62 -3.52
CA ASN A 242 1.19 8.04 -2.92
C ASN A 242 0.37 6.90 -2.31
N TRP A 243 0.75 5.66 -2.53
CA TRP A 243 0.07 4.48 -1.96
C TRP A 243 0.80 4.03 -0.68
N THR A 244 0.06 3.82 0.41
CA THR A 244 0.63 3.47 1.75
C THR A 244 1.59 2.28 1.68
N TYR A 245 1.25 1.25 0.91
CA TYR A 245 2.11 0.10 0.69
C TYR A 245 3.48 0.51 0.12
N VAL A 246 3.47 1.30 -0.96
CA VAL A 246 4.70 1.76 -1.63
C VAL A 246 5.47 2.75 -0.77
N LEU A 247 4.76 3.61 -0.04
CA LEU A 247 5.36 4.61 0.84
C LEU A 247 6.22 3.96 1.94
N GLY A 248 5.76 2.82 2.48
CA GLY A 248 6.55 1.98 3.37
C GLY A 248 7.62 1.20 2.60
N SER A 249 7.18 0.20 1.82
CA SER A 249 8.04 -0.82 1.21
C SER A 249 8.94 -0.31 0.08
N GLY A 250 8.56 0.78 -0.59
CA GLY A 250 9.30 1.35 -1.71
C GLY A 250 10.04 2.65 -1.37
N LEU A 251 9.89 3.20 -0.17
CA LEU A 251 10.55 4.45 0.22
C LEU A 251 11.13 4.38 1.63
N MET A 252 10.26 4.47 2.68
CA MET A 252 10.75 4.70 4.04
C MET A 252 11.56 3.53 4.59
N ASP A 253 11.11 2.30 4.44
CA ASP A 253 11.76 1.14 5.04
C ASP A 253 13.11 0.82 4.39
N PRO A 254 13.24 0.81 3.04
CA PRO A 254 14.55 0.68 2.40
C PRO A 254 15.51 1.81 2.76
N LEU A 255 15.06 3.07 2.76
CA LEU A 255 15.91 4.20 3.12
C LEU A 255 16.37 4.12 4.58
N TYR A 256 15.48 3.76 5.51
CA TYR A 256 15.83 3.57 6.92
C TYR A 256 16.88 2.47 7.11
N MET A 257 16.83 1.42 6.31
CA MET A 257 17.81 0.32 6.32
C MET A 257 19.07 0.63 5.50
N GLY A 258 19.19 1.82 4.94
CA GLY A 258 20.35 2.25 4.14
C GLY A 258 20.48 1.49 2.82
N LYS A 259 19.36 1.16 2.17
CA LYS A 259 19.31 0.46 0.89
C LYS A 259 19.07 1.44 -0.26
N THR A 260 19.39 1.02 -1.49
CA THR A 260 19.10 1.80 -2.69
C THR A 260 17.69 1.50 -3.18
N VAL A 261 16.86 2.53 -3.33
CA VAL A 261 15.52 2.45 -3.92
C VAL A 261 15.60 2.70 -5.43
N ILE A 262 14.93 1.88 -6.23
CA ILE A 262 14.75 2.07 -7.67
C ILE A 262 13.27 2.24 -7.92
N VAL A 263 12.89 3.32 -8.58
CA VAL A 263 11.50 3.59 -8.97
C VAL A 263 11.42 3.96 -10.44
N HIS A 264 10.25 3.73 -11.00
CA HIS A 264 9.95 4.02 -12.40
C HIS A 264 8.81 5.02 -12.51
N GLU A 265 8.98 5.99 -13.41
CA GLU A 265 7.94 6.90 -13.86
C GLU A 265 7.74 6.70 -15.36
N GLY A 266 6.56 6.23 -15.75
CA GLY A 266 6.24 5.87 -17.14
C GLY A 266 5.21 4.74 -17.19
N LYS A 267 5.14 4.06 -18.33
CA LYS A 267 4.21 2.96 -18.58
C LYS A 267 4.66 1.68 -17.89
N ASN A 268 3.70 0.96 -17.31
CA ASN A 268 3.94 -0.32 -16.67
C ASN A 268 3.97 -1.46 -17.71
N GLU A 269 5.08 -1.58 -18.45
CA GLU A 269 5.27 -2.63 -19.45
C GLU A 269 6.03 -3.83 -18.87
N ALA A 270 5.57 -5.04 -19.19
CA ALA A 270 6.14 -6.29 -18.67
C ALA A 270 7.65 -6.40 -18.97
N GLN A 271 8.06 -6.12 -20.21
CA GLN A 271 9.47 -6.15 -20.61
C GLN A 271 10.26 -4.98 -19.99
N GLY A 272 9.61 -3.83 -19.75
CA GLY A 272 10.19 -2.67 -19.08
C GLY A 272 10.70 -3.03 -17.68
N TRP A 273 9.92 -3.77 -16.88
CA TRP A 273 10.35 -4.23 -15.55
C TRP A 273 11.59 -5.11 -15.60
N ILE A 274 11.66 -6.04 -16.55
CA ILE A 274 12.85 -6.89 -16.75
C ILE A 274 14.08 -6.06 -17.10
N ASN A 275 13.91 -5.09 -18.00
CA ASN A 275 15.00 -4.19 -18.41
C ASN A 275 15.51 -3.35 -17.23
N LEU A 276 14.62 -2.86 -16.37
CA LEU A 276 14.97 -2.10 -15.15
C LEU A 276 15.72 -2.97 -14.13
N ILE A 277 15.27 -4.20 -13.90
CA ILE A 277 15.98 -5.17 -13.05
C ILE A 277 17.42 -5.36 -13.54
N LYS A 278 17.58 -5.58 -14.84
CA LYS A 278 18.89 -5.79 -15.46
C LYS A 278 19.76 -4.54 -15.42
N LYS A 279 19.21 -3.39 -15.84
CA LYS A 279 19.92 -2.10 -15.93
C LYS A 279 20.45 -1.66 -14.58
N HIS A 280 19.60 -1.68 -13.55
CA HIS A 280 19.94 -1.18 -12.21
C HIS A 280 20.40 -2.27 -11.26
N LYS A 281 20.55 -3.52 -11.73
CA LYS A 281 20.98 -4.67 -10.92
C LYS A 281 20.13 -4.81 -9.64
N ALA A 282 18.82 -4.73 -9.79
CA ALA A 282 17.91 -4.91 -8.66
C ALA A 282 18.09 -6.29 -8.04
N THR A 283 18.11 -6.35 -6.70
CA THR A 283 18.26 -7.59 -5.93
C THR A 283 16.93 -8.04 -5.31
N ILE A 284 16.03 -7.08 -5.08
CA ILE A 284 14.69 -7.30 -4.54
C ILE A 284 13.68 -6.65 -5.50
N PHE A 285 12.65 -7.41 -5.88
CA PHE A 285 11.57 -6.93 -6.73
C PHE A 285 10.24 -6.97 -5.98
N ILE A 286 9.55 -5.83 -5.93
CA ILE A 286 8.28 -5.68 -5.22
C ILE A 286 7.20 -5.28 -6.20
N GLY A 287 6.22 -6.16 -6.37
CA GLY A 287 5.09 -5.94 -7.26
C GLY A 287 3.79 -6.47 -6.68
N VAL A 288 2.67 -5.99 -7.22
CA VAL A 288 1.37 -6.64 -6.99
C VAL A 288 1.25 -7.88 -7.86
N PRO A 289 0.40 -8.88 -7.53
CA PRO A 289 0.21 -10.10 -8.34
C PRO A 289 -0.06 -9.83 -9.82
N THR A 290 -0.78 -8.77 -10.13
CA THR A 290 -1.05 -8.35 -11.50
C THR A 290 0.22 -8.09 -12.32
N ILE A 291 1.27 -7.49 -11.73
CA ILE A 291 2.56 -7.25 -12.39
C ILE A 291 3.29 -8.56 -12.69
N TYR A 292 3.34 -9.48 -11.72
CA TYR A 292 3.95 -10.80 -11.91
C TYR A 292 3.26 -11.57 -13.06
N ARG A 293 1.93 -11.56 -13.08
CA ARG A 293 1.14 -12.18 -14.16
C ARG A 293 1.43 -11.55 -15.51
N GLN A 294 1.51 -10.21 -15.60
CA GLN A 294 1.84 -9.51 -16.85
C GLN A 294 3.23 -9.87 -17.36
N ILE A 295 4.24 -9.96 -16.48
CA ILE A 295 5.59 -10.39 -16.86
C ILE A 295 5.57 -11.81 -17.40
N LEU A 296 4.87 -12.73 -16.74
CA LEU A 296 4.74 -14.11 -17.20
C LEU A 296 4.05 -14.23 -18.57
N GLN A 297 3.03 -13.42 -18.82
CA GLN A 297 2.23 -13.49 -20.04
C GLN A 297 2.83 -12.72 -21.22
N LYS A 298 3.51 -11.60 -20.96
CA LYS A 298 3.89 -10.63 -21.99
C LYS A 298 5.40 -10.43 -22.16
N SER A 299 6.23 -11.21 -21.47
CA SER A 299 7.67 -11.21 -21.67
C SER A 299 8.19 -12.62 -21.90
N ASN A 300 9.30 -12.75 -22.63
CA ASN A 300 10.02 -14.02 -22.83
C ASN A 300 11.23 -14.15 -21.92
N ALA A 301 11.38 -13.25 -20.93
CA ALA A 301 12.51 -13.24 -20.03
C ALA A 301 12.60 -14.51 -19.19
N GLY A 302 13.82 -14.96 -18.90
CA GLY A 302 14.12 -16.09 -18.02
C GLY A 302 15.08 -15.70 -16.89
N ARG A 303 15.56 -16.69 -16.14
CA ARG A 303 16.45 -16.50 -14.99
C ARG A 303 17.69 -15.64 -15.30
N ASN A 304 18.27 -15.80 -16.48
CA ASN A 304 19.47 -15.07 -16.89
C ASN A 304 19.23 -13.56 -17.06
N ASP A 305 18.00 -13.14 -17.39
CA ASP A 305 17.66 -11.73 -17.54
C ASP A 305 17.50 -11.02 -16.20
N VAL A 306 17.22 -11.78 -15.14
CA VAL A 306 17.02 -11.29 -13.77
C VAL A 306 18.03 -11.90 -12.79
N LYS A 307 19.24 -12.22 -13.23
CA LYS A 307 20.26 -12.95 -12.45
C LYS A 307 20.63 -12.29 -11.11
N THR A 308 20.47 -10.99 -10.99
CA THR A 308 20.73 -10.22 -9.76
C THR A 308 19.62 -10.33 -8.73
N LEU A 309 18.38 -10.67 -9.16
CA LEU A 309 17.29 -10.88 -8.22
C LEU A 309 17.54 -12.09 -7.32
N ARG A 310 17.34 -11.89 -6.04
CA ARG A 310 17.39 -12.92 -5.01
C ARG A 310 16.09 -13.07 -4.22
N HIS A 311 15.21 -12.06 -4.30
CA HIS A 311 14.01 -12.00 -3.48
C HIS A 311 12.88 -11.28 -4.22
N CYS A 312 11.67 -11.84 -4.17
CA CYS A 312 10.49 -11.23 -4.77
C CYS A 312 9.36 -11.15 -3.74
N MET A 313 8.63 -10.03 -3.74
CA MET A 313 7.63 -9.73 -2.73
C MET A 313 6.32 -9.27 -3.36
N SER A 314 5.20 -9.61 -2.73
CA SER A 314 3.88 -9.24 -3.20
C SER A 314 2.94 -8.92 -2.04
N ALA A 315 2.09 -7.93 -2.23
CA ALA A 315 0.99 -7.60 -1.32
C ALA A 315 -0.11 -6.80 -2.04
N GLY A 316 -1.23 -6.57 -1.36
CA GLY A 316 -2.32 -5.71 -1.83
C GLY A 316 -3.41 -6.41 -2.64
N GLU A 317 -3.09 -7.53 -3.25
CA GLU A 317 -4.01 -8.45 -3.95
C GLU A 317 -3.66 -9.88 -3.57
N HIS A 318 -4.55 -10.83 -3.84
CA HIS A 318 -4.25 -12.25 -3.65
C HIS A 318 -3.38 -12.78 -4.80
N LEU A 319 -2.25 -13.38 -4.47
CA LEU A 319 -1.38 -14.10 -5.41
C LEU A 319 -1.99 -15.49 -5.69
N SER A 320 -2.32 -15.79 -6.95
CA SER A 320 -2.80 -17.11 -7.31
C SER A 320 -1.67 -18.15 -7.30
N ASP A 321 -2.02 -19.38 -6.94
CA ASP A 321 -1.07 -20.51 -6.93
C ASP A 321 -0.41 -20.68 -8.31
N GLU A 322 -1.17 -20.49 -9.40
CA GLU A 322 -0.67 -20.56 -10.78
C GLU A 322 0.43 -19.54 -11.06
N VAL A 323 0.25 -18.28 -10.63
CA VAL A 323 1.26 -17.22 -10.83
C VAL A 323 2.51 -17.53 -10.01
N PHE A 324 2.35 -18.00 -8.77
CA PHE A 324 3.47 -18.40 -7.92
C PHE A 324 4.27 -19.53 -8.55
N GLU A 325 3.61 -20.63 -8.97
CA GLU A 325 4.26 -21.81 -9.56
C GLU A 325 4.95 -21.49 -10.88
N GLN A 326 4.28 -20.73 -11.77
CA GLN A 326 4.86 -20.32 -13.05
C GLN A 326 6.08 -19.40 -12.85
N TRP A 327 6.03 -18.49 -11.87
CA TRP A 327 7.15 -17.62 -11.52
C TRP A 327 8.34 -18.44 -11.00
N HIS A 328 8.08 -19.33 -10.04
CA HIS A 328 9.10 -20.23 -9.50
C HIS A 328 9.74 -21.08 -10.62
N LYS A 329 8.94 -21.73 -11.45
CA LYS A 329 9.42 -22.56 -12.56
C LYS A 329 10.27 -21.78 -13.56
N ARG A 330 9.89 -20.54 -13.87
CA ARG A 330 10.52 -19.73 -14.91
C ARG A 330 11.78 -18.99 -14.43
N PHE A 331 11.74 -18.47 -13.22
CA PHE A 331 12.80 -17.62 -12.67
C PHE A 331 13.61 -18.29 -11.54
N GLY A 332 13.18 -19.43 -11.01
CA GLY A 332 13.82 -20.08 -9.85
C GLY A 332 13.79 -19.25 -8.59
N LEU A 333 12.73 -18.42 -8.43
CA LEU A 333 12.56 -17.48 -7.31
C LEU A 333 11.14 -17.61 -6.75
N ASP A 334 11.06 -17.52 -5.43
CA ASP A 334 9.78 -17.50 -4.72
C ASP A 334 9.25 -16.06 -4.58
N ILE A 335 7.91 -15.94 -4.49
CA ILE A 335 7.23 -14.67 -4.20
C ILE A 335 6.68 -14.77 -2.77
N TYR A 336 7.13 -13.88 -1.90
CA TYR A 336 6.71 -13.83 -0.51
C TYR A 336 5.55 -12.85 -0.34
N GLU A 337 4.39 -13.38 0.00
CA GLU A 337 3.19 -12.57 0.23
C GLU A 337 3.17 -11.93 1.62
N ALA A 338 2.51 -10.77 1.70
CA ALA A 338 2.14 -10.15 2.96
C ALA A 338 0.71 -9.61 2.93
N VAL A 339 0.09 -9.59 4.09
CA VAL A 339 -1.17 -8.90 4.34
C VAL A 339 -0.90 -7.66 5.16
N GLY A 340 -1.56 -6.59 4.77
CA GLY A 340 -1.47 -5.31 5.43
C GLY A 340 -2.66 -4.42 5.10
N MET A 341 -2.73 -3.29 5.80
CA MET A 341 -3.74 -2.28 5.64
C MET A 341 -3.16 -0.89 5.83
N SER A 342 -3.88 0.15 5.44
CA SER A 342 -3.38 1.51 5.57
C SER A 342 -3.15 1.91 7.03
N GLU A 343 -3.92 1.36 7.94
CA GLU A 343 -3.90 1.64 9.38
C GLU A 343 -2.73 0.97 10.12
N PHE A 344 -2.18 -0.14 9.56
CA PHE A 344 -1.16 -0.93 10.24
C PHE A 344 -0.01 -1.39 9.33
N SER A 345 0.00 -0.99 8.05
CA SER A 345 0.98 -1.42 7.03
C SER A 345 0.93 -2.95 6.79
N TYR A 346 2.06 -3.61 6.63
CA TYR A 346 2.19 -5.06 6.42
C TYR A 346 2.73 -5.71 7.70
N TYR A 347 1.95 -6.53 8.33
CA TYR A 347 2.20 -7.09 9.67
C TYR A 347 2.12 -8.62 9.73
N ILE A 348 1.64 -9.25 8.66
CA ILE A 348 1.60 -10.70 8.46
C ILE A 348 2.29 -10.99 7.14
N SER A 349 3.26 -11.91 7.12
CA SER A 349 3.96 -12.23 5.89
C SER A 349 4.52 -13.64 5.87
N GLN A 350 4.75 -14.14 4.67
CA GLN A 350 5.67 -15.24 4.43
C GLN A 350 7.12 -14.71 4.46
N ASN A 351 8.10 -15.57 4.68
CA ASN A 351 9.51 -15.21 4.66
C ASN A 351 10.39 -16.39 4.21
N ALA A 352 11.67 -16.11 3.94
CA ALA A 352 12.61 -17.09 3.43
C ALA A 352 13.00 -18.21 4.43
N ASN A 353 12.63 -18.07 5.71
CA ASN A 353 12.98 -19.02 6.76
C ASN A 353 11.84 -20.01 7.06
N MET A 354 10.80 -20.04 6.23
CA MET A 354 9.64 -20.90 6.41
C MET A 354 9.24 -21.55 5.08
N PRO A 355 8.62 -22.74 5.08
CA PRO A 355 8.00 -23.29 3.88
C PRO A 355 6.91 -22.34 3.36
N ILE A 356 6.96 -22.02 2.08
CA ILE A 356 5.93 -21.18 1.46
C ILE A 356 4.68 -22.01 1.23
N ARG A 357 3.52 -21.44 1.58
CA ARG A 357 2.19 -21.98 1.24
C ARG A 357 1.49 -20.98 0.35
N PRO A 358 1.41 -21.23 -0.96
CA PRO A 358 0.71 -20.35 -1.88
C PRO A 358 -0.72 -20.04 -1.38
N GLY A 359 -1.11 -18.77 -1.40
CA GLY A 359 -2.41 -18.31 -0.93
C GLY A 359 -2.56 -18.11 0.58
N SER A 360 -1.59 -18.53 1.40
CA SER A 360 -1.53 -18.13 2.80
C SER A 360 -0.80 -16.79 2.95
N ALA A 361 -1.22 -15.98 3.91
CA ALA A 361 -0.50 -14.77 4.29
C ALA A 361 0.78 -15.04 5.12
N GLY A 362 1.02 -16.28 5.53
CA GLY A 362 2.14 -16.66 6.40
C GLY A 362 1.81 -16.50 7.89
N PHE A 363 2.70 -15.85 8.62
CA PHE A 363 2.60 -15.66 10.07
C PHE A 363 2.60 -14.17 10.44
N PRO A 364 2.05 -13.80 11.62
CA PRO A 364 2.34 -12.51 12.23
C PRO A 364 3.85 -12.28 12.32
N GLN A 365 4.30 -11.09 11.94
CA GLN A 365 5.72 -10.77 12.04
C GLN A 365 6.14 -10.65 13.51
N PRO A 366 7.39 -10.94 13.85
CA PRO A 366 7.85 -10.90 15.24
C PRO A 366 7.56 -9.56 15.92
N GLY A 367 7.09 -9.61 17.17
CA GLY A 367 6.72 -8.44 17.97
C GLY A 367 5.25 -8.02 17.83
N HIS A 368 4.56 -8.42 16.77
CA HIS A 368 3.13 -8.14 16.60
C HIS A 368 2.29 -9.26 17.23
N ASP A 369 1.53 -8.95 18.27
CA ASP A 369 0.59 -9.88 18.91
C ASP A 369 -0.76 -9.87 18.18
N ILE A 370 -0.83 -10.55 17.04
CA ILE A 370 -2.02 -10.62 16.20
C ILE A 370 -2.92 -11.75 16.68
N GLN A 371 -4.15 -11.43 17.03
CA GLN A 371 -5.17 -12.38 17.45
C GLN A 371 -6.29 -12.48 16.43
N LEU A 372 -6.90 -13.67 16.33
CA LEU A 372 -8.17 -13.84 15.66
C LEU A 372 -9.27 -13.93 16.73
N LEU A 373 -10.11 -12.90 16.80
CA LEU A 373 -11.17 -12.82 17.81
C LEU A 373 -12.55 -12.94 17.14
N ASP A 374 -13.47 -13.57 17.86
CA ASP A 374 -14.88 -13.46 17.56
C ASP A 374 -15.36 -12.05 17.92
N PRO A 375 -15.91 -11.27 16.97
CA PRO A 375 -16.29 -9.88 17.21
C PRO A 375 -17.51 -9.71 18.13
N GLU A 376 -18.27 -10.79 18.45
CA GLU A 376 -19.45 -10.73 19.31
C GLU A 376 -19.09 -10.93 20.79
N ASN A 377 -18.17 -11.85 21.07
CA ASN A 377 -17.80 -12.19 22.45
C ASN A 377 -16.35 -11.85 22.83
N LEU A 378 -15.56 -11.31 21.89
CA LEU A 378 -14.18 -10.87 22.03
C LEU A 378 -13.20 -11.98 22.48
N ARG A 379 -13.57 -13.26 22.24
CA ARG A 379 -12.73 -14.41 22.60
C ARG A 379 -11.91 -14.87 21.41
N PRO A 380 -10.68 -15.37 21.63
CA PRO A 380 -9.90 -16.01 20.59
C PRO A 380 -10.64 -17.22 20.01
N VAL A 381 -10.65 -17.32 18.68
CA VAL A 381 -11.23 -18.46 17.96
C VAL A 381 -10.26 -19.64 17.93
N GLY A 382 -10.79 -20.84 17.69
CA GLY A 382 -10.01 -22.07 17.57
C GLY A 382 -9.31 -22.22 16.21
N LEU A 383 -8.50 -23.28 16.09
CA LEU A 383 -7.89 -23.66 14.80
C LEU A 383 -8.95 -24.01 13.76
N GLY A 384 -8.78 -23.47 12.57
CA GLY A 384 -9.73 -23.67 11.46
C GLY A 384 -10.98 -22.79 11.56
N GLU A 385 -11.24 -22.17 12.70
CA GLU A 385 -12.36 -21.26 12.89
C GLU A 385 -12.05 -19.87 12.34
N GLU A 386 -13.09 -19.20 11.86
CA GLU A 386 -13.01 -17.85 11.33
C GLU A 386 -13.07 -16.82 12.44
N GLY A 387 -12.10 -15.91 12.46
CA GLY A 387 -12.06 -14.78 13.39
C GLY A 387 -11.68 -13.49 12.68
N MET A 388 -11.98 -12.37 13.32
CA MET A 388 -11.51 -11.08 12.87
C MET A 388 -10.07 -10.87 13.32
N ILE A 389 -9.23 -10.38 12.43
CA ILE A 389 -7.85 -10.01 12.76
C ILE A 389 -7.90 -8.81 13.70
N CYS A 390 -7.31 -8.95 14.87
CA CYS A 390 -7.23 -7.91 15.89
C CYS A 390 -5.77 -7.64 16.26
N VAL A 391 -5.47 -6.37 16.49
CA VAL A 391 -4.13 -5.83 16.79
C VAL A 391 -4.20 -5.11 18.13
N PRO A 392 -3.21 -5.27 19.05
CA PRO A 392 -3.17 -4.48 20.28
C PRO A 392 -3.14 -2.98 19.96
N GLU A 393 -3.88 -2.18 20.71
CA GLU A 393 -3.96 -0.73 20.49
C GLU A 393 -2.63 0.00 20.74
N ASP A 394 -1.76 -0.58 21.53
CA ASP A 394 -0.43 -0.06 21.85
C ASP A 394 0.68 -0.54 20.90
N ASP A 395 0.34 -1.38 19.89
CA ASP A 395 1.31 -1.81 18.89
C ASP A 395 1.96 -0.59 18.20
N PRO A 396 3.31 -0.54 18.13
CA PRO A 396 4.00 0.64 17.58
C PRO A 396 3.75 0.87 16.08
N GLY A 397 3.35 -0.16 15.33
CA GLY A 397 3.00 -0.05 13.90
C GLY A 397 1.62 0.53 13.67
N LEU A 398 0.73 0.48 14.67
CA LEU A 398 -0.65 0.92 14.51
C LEU A 398 -0.75 2.43 14.39
N PHE A 399 -1.65 2.91 13.50
CA PHE A 399 -1.94 4.32 13.29
C PHE A 399 -2.43 5.02 14.58
N LEU A 400 -2.39 6.36 14.60
CA LEU A 400 -2.88 7.11 15.75
C LEU A 400 -4.41 7.15 15.78
N ARG A 401 -5.02 7.58 14.69
CA ARG A 401 -6.48 7.72 14.52
C ARG A 401 -6.85 8.06 13.09
N TYR A 402 -8.11 7.97 12.77
CA TYR A 402 -8.65 8.61 11.57
C TYR A 402 -8.70 10.13 11.76
N TRP A 403 -8.26 10.86 10.75
CA TRP A 403 -8.20 12.32 10.77
C TRP A 403 -9.61 12.91 10.81
N ASN A 404 -9.86 13.87 11.71
CA ASN A 404 -11.14 14.51 11.92
C ASN A 404 -12.33 13.56 12.20
N LEU A 405 -12.10 12.26 12.48
CA LEU A 405 -13.10 11.22 12.64
C LEU A 405 -12.86 10.42 13.94
N GLY A 406 -12.94 11.12 15.08
CA GLY A 406 -12.72 10.50 16.40
C GLY A 406 -13.67 9.34 16.69
N ASP A 407 -14.97 9.55 16.50
CA ASP A 407 -16.01 8.52 16.72
C ASP A 407 -15.80 7.31 15.80
N GLU A 408 -15.41 7.54 14.56
CA GLU A 408 -15.10 6.47 13.62
C GLU A 408 -13.89 5.64 14.10
N THR A 409 -12.88 6.26 14.69
CA THR A 409 -11.73 5.56 15.26
C THR A 409 -12.16 4.65 16.40
N GLN A 410 -13.02 5.13 17.28
CA GLN A 410 -13.51 4.37 18.44
C GLN A 410 -14.36 3.15 18.06
N LYS A 411 -15.06 3.18 16.92
CA LYS A 411 -15.84 2.02 16.43
C LYS A 411 -14.99 0.76 16.18
N TYR A 412 -13.69 0.92 15.96
CA TYR A 412 -12.77 -0.17 15.69
C TYR A 412 -11.90 -0.53 16.90
N ARG A 413 -12.09 0.14 18.05
CA ARG A 413 -11.29 -0.08 19.27
C ARG A 413 -12.17 -0.59 20.39
N HIS A 414 -11.87 -1.79 20.90
CA HIS A 414 -12.61 -2.43 21.99
C HIS A 414 -11.64 -3.24 22.86
N ASP A 415 -11.70 -3.04 24.18
CA ASP A 415 -10.96 -3.82 25.18
C ASP A 415 -9.45 -3.95 24.90
N GLY A 416 -8.82 -2.85 24.46
CA GLY A 416 -7.38 -2.81 24.15
C GLY A 416 -7.00 -3.38 22.77
N TRP A 417 -7.98 -3.72 21.94
CA TRP A 417 -7.79 -4.24 20.59
C TRP A 417 -8.33 -3.31 19.52
N PHE A 418 -7.55 -3.17 18.44
CA PHE A 418 -8.03 -2.60 17.20
C PHE A 418 -8.53 -3.71 16.27
N PHE A 419 -9.79 -3.65 15.88
CA PHE A 419 -10.48 -4.59 14.98
C PHE A 419 -10.29 -4.14 13.54
N THR A 420 -9.52 -4.88 12.75
CA THR A 420 -9.14 -4.49 11.39
C THR A 420 -10.30 -4.51 10.39
N GLY A 421 -11.36 -5.26 10.70
CA GLY A 421 -12.43 -5.56 9.77
C GLY A 421 -12.10 -6.66 8.76
N ASP A 422 -10.91 -7.25 8.85
CA ASP A 422 -10.45 -8.34 8.03
C ASP A 422 -10.64 -9.69 8.74
N TYR A 423 -11.21 -10.69 8.05
CA TYR A 423 -11.40 -12.04 8.58
C TYR A 423 -10.32 -12.98 8.09
N ALA A 424 -9.90 -13.88 8.97
CA ALA A 424 -8.91 -14.90 8.68
C ALA A 424 -9.18 -16.16 9.50
N ARG A 425 -8.43 -17.22 9.22
CA ARG A 425 -8.34 -18.43 10.05
C ARG A 425 -6.90 -18.92 10.11
N TYR A 426 -6.53 -19.60 11.18
CA TYR A 426 -5.29 -20.34 11.26
C TYR A 426 -5.52 -21.80 10.84
N ASP A 427 -4.62 -22.36 10.03
CA ASP A 427 -4.60 -23.79 9.79
C ASP A 427 -3.90 -24.56 10.95
N LYS A 428 -3.88 -25.88 10.87
CA LYS A 428 -3.27 -26.76 11.89
C LYS A 428 -1.78 -26.49 12.14
N ASP A 429 -1.08 -25.93 11.16
CA ASP A 429 0.35 -25.61 11.23
C ASP A 429 0.59 -24.14 11.59
N GLY A 430 -0.47 -23.37 11.83
CA GLY A 430 -0.44 -21.97 12.28
C GLY A 430 -0.32 -20.95 11.16
N TYR A 431 -0.41 -21.33 9.89
CA TYR A 431 -0.46 -20.38 8.79
C TYR A 431 -1.80 -19.63 8.78
N LEU A 432 -1.73 -18.33 8.59
CA LEU A 432 -2.91 -17.48 8.48
C LEU A 432 -3.42 -17.47 7.04
N TRP A 433 -4.71 -17.73 6.89
CA TRP A 433 -5.44 -17.69 5.63
C TRP A 433 -6.42 -16.53 5.66
N PHE A 434 -6.17 -15.54 4.81
CA PHE A 434 -7.04 -14.37 4.68
C PHE A 434 -8.35 -14.76 3.99
N LEU A 435 -9.48 -14.41 4.60
CA LEU A 435 -10.82 -14.77 4.11
C LEU A 435 -11.56 -13.61 3.44
N GLY A 436 -11.19 -12.37 3.76
CA GLY A 436 -11.79 -11.17 3.20
C GLY A 436 -12.16 -10.13 4.23
N ARG A 437 -12.67 -9.00 3.75
CA ARG A 437 -13.17 -7.94 4.61
C ARG A 437 -14.56 -8.25 5.13
N LYS A 438 -14.91 -7.74 6.29
CA LYS A 438 -16.25 -7.84 6.89
C LYS A 438 -17.35 -7.50 5.90
N ASP A 439 -17.15 -6.45 5.11
CA ASP A 439 -18.10 -5.92 4.14
C ASP A 439 -18.12 -6.75 2.83
N ASP A 440 -17.07 -7.49 2.52
CA ASP A 440 -16.96 -8.36 1.34
C ASP A 440 -17.46 -9.80 1.62
N ILE A 441 -17.54 -10.21 2.90
CA ILE A 441 -18.01 -11.56 3.28
C ILE A 441 -19.46 -11.76 2.88
N ILE A 442 -19.70 -12.78 2.07
CA ILE A 442 -21.05 -13.11 1.59
C ILE A 442 -21.80 -13.88 2.67
N LYS A 443 -22.88 -13.28 3.22
CA LYS A 443 -23.75 -13.96 4.19
C LYS A 443 -24.84 -14.74 3.47
N SER A 444 -24.53 -15.96 3.03
CA SER A 444 -25.44 -16.82 2.25
C SER A 444 -26.09 -17.89 3.11
N PHE A 445 -27.40 -17.86 3.27
CA PHE A 445 -28.19 -18.85 4.04
C PHE A 445 -27.64 -19.16 5.45
N GLY A 446 -27.20 -18.12 6.17
CA GLY A 446 -26.61 -18.24 7.51
C GLY A 446 -25.13 -18.58 7.55
N TYR A 447 -24.52 -18.92 6.42
CA TYR A 447 -23.08 -19.12 6.30
C TYR A 447 -22.35 -17.83 5.95
N ARG A 448 -21.17 -17.64 6.51
CA ARG A 448 -20.21 -16.62 6.09
C ARG A 448 -19.32 -17.24 5.01
N VAL A 449 -19.36 -16.72 3.81
CA VAL A 449 -18.63 -17.26 2.66
C VAL A 449 -17.61 -16.25 2.17
N SER A 450 -16.35 -16.67 2.15
CA SER A 450 -15.26 -15.83 1.66
C SER A 450 -15.29 -15.76 0.13
N PRO A 451 -15.41 -14.57 -0.47
CA PRO A 451 -15.27 -14.41 -1.91
C PRO A 451 -13.89 -14.82 -2.40
N TYR A 452 -12.84 -14.61 -1.60
CA TYR A 452 -11.46 -14.92 -1.95
C TYR A 452 -11.21 -16.44 -2.06
N GLU A 453 -11.83 -17.26 -1.20
CA GLU A 453 -11.74 -18.71 -1.30
C GLU A 453 -12.35 -19.23 -2.62
N ILE A 454 -13.49 -18.65 -3.02
CA ILE A 454 -14.14 -18.99 -4.27
C ILE A 454 -13.28 -18.55 -5.45
N GLU A 455 -12.88 -17.29 -5.47
CA GLU A 455 -12.08 -16.70 -6.55
C GLU A 455 -10.75 -17.44 -6.74
N ARG A 456 -10.12 -17.89 -5.66
CA ARG A 456 -8.89 -18.68 -5.72
C ARG A 456 -9.10 -19.98 -6.51
N ILE A 457 -10.17 -20.70 -6.23
CA ILE A 457 -10.48 -21.95 -6.95
C ILE A 457 -10.69 -21.69 -8.45
N TYR A 458 -11.47 -20.67 -8.79
CA TYR A 458 -11.77 -20.36 -10.18
C TYR A 458 -10.60 -19.74 -10.95
N LYS A 459 -9.72 -18.99 -10.30
CA LYS A 459 -8.49 -18.46 -10.92
C LYS A 459 -7.49 -19.56 -11.30
N ASN A 460 -7.60 -20.74 -10.70
CA ASN A 460 -6.82 -21.92 -11.09
C ASN A 460 -7.42 -22.67 -12.30
N HIS A 461 -8.61 -22.27 -12.76
CA HIS A 461 -9.20 -22.87 -13.96
C HIS A 461 -8.58 -22.29 -15.24
N GLN A 462 -8.11 -23.16 -16.15
CA GLN A 462 -7.34 -22.77 -17.35
C GLN A 462 -8.07 -21.80 -18.28
N GLU A 463 -9.40 -21.81 -18.30
CA GLU A 463 -10.23 -20.94 -19.16
C GLU A 463 -10.56 -19.59 -18.51
N VAL A 464 -10.27 -19.41 -17.20
CA VAL A 464 -10.60 -18.20 -16.45
C VAL A 464 -9.41 -17.23 -16.44
N LEU A 465 -9.65 -15.98 -16.83
CA LEU A 465 -8.65 -14.91 -16.77
C LEU A 465 -8.71 -14.17 -15.43
N ASP A 466 -9.92 -13.79 -15.00
CA ASP A 466 -10.17 -13.12 -13.71
C ASP A 466 -11.61 -13.43 -13.25
N CYS A 467 -11.89 -13.31 -11.96
CA CYS A 467 -13.23 -13.54 -11.44
C CYS A 467 -13.50 -12.73 -10.17
N ALA A 468 -14.79 -12.51 -9.88
CA ALA A 468 -15.27 -11.84 -8.68
C ALA A 468 -16.50 -12.58 -8.13
N ALA A 469 -16.42 -13.05 -6.89
CA ALA A 469 -17.53 -13.65 -6.17
C ALA A 469 -18.26 -12.57 -5.35
N ILE A 470 -19.58 -12.55 -5.44
CA ILE A 470 -20.43 -11.59 -4.72
C ILE A 470 -21.70 -12.26 -4.20
N GLY A 471 -22.35 -11.60 -3.25
CA GLY A 471 -23.65 -12.00 -2.73
C GLY A 471 -24.80 -11.33 -3.47
N GLU A 472 -25.60 -12.09 -4.21
CA GLU A 472 -26.75 -11.56 -4.92
C GLU A 472 -28.06 -11.78 -4.13
N LYS A 473 -28.78 -10.70 -3.82
CA LYS A 473 -30.09 -10.76 -3.15
C LYS A 473 -31.17 -11.31 -4.11
N ILE A 474 -31.79 -12.44 -3.73
CA ILE A 474 -32.87 -13.09 -4.50
C ILE A 474 -34.23 -13.01 -3.82
N GLY A 475 -34.34 -12.25 -2.73
CA GLY A 475 -35.59 -12.06 -1.92
C GLY A 475 -35.30 -11.23 -0.69
N LYS A 476 -36.31 -11.12 0.22
CA LYS A 476 -36.16 -10.28 1.41
C LYS A 476 -34.96 -10.63 2.28
N ASP A 477 -34.64 -11.93 2.44
CA ASP A 477 -33.61 -12.42 3.35
C ASP A 477 -32.71 -13.52 2.75
N LYS A 478 -32.72 -13.67 1.42
CA LYS A 478 -31.95 -14.72 0.75
C LYS A 478 -30.86 -14.12 -0.13
N ILE A 479 -29.62 -14.48 0.17
CA ILE A 479 -28.44 -14.10 -0.60
C ILE A 479 -27.84 -15.36 -1.21
N LEU A 480 -27.68 -15.38 -2.53
CA LEU A 480 -26.97 -16.43 -3.26
C LEU A 480 -25.52 -16.02 -3.48
N VAL A 481 -24.63 -16.99 -3.41
CA VAL A 481 -23.27 -16.84 -3.94
C VAL A 481 -23.34 -16.90 -5.46
N VAL A 482 -22.90 -15.85 -6.11
CA VAL A 482 -22.76 -15.76 -7.57
C VAL A 482 -21.32 -15.41 -7.93
N LEU A 483 -20.92 -15.80 -9.14
CA LEU A 483 -19.57 -15.54 -9.64
C LEU A 483 -19.63 -14.82 -10.98
N TYR A 484 -18.90 -13.73 -11.11
CA TYR A 484 -18.62 -13.06 -12.37
C TYR A 484 -17.25 -13.49 -12.87
N VAL A 485 -17.15 -13.86 -14.15
CA VAL A 485 -15.93 -14.43 -14.74
C VAL A 485 -15.57 -13.69 -16.01
N ILE A 486 -14.31 -13.31 -16.15
CA ILE A 486 -13.70 -12.89 -17.41
C ILE A 486 -12.97 -14.13 -17.95
N LEU A 487 -13.34 -14.54 -19.15
CA LEU A 487 -12.74 -15.70 -19.79
C LEU A 487 -11.45 -15.32 -20.54
N ARG A 488 -10.56 -16.29 -20.72
CA ARG A 488 -9.41 -16.14 -21.60
C ARG A 488 -9.88 -16.09 -23.05
N GLN A 489 -9.12 -15.40 -23.91
CA GLN A 489 -9.44 -15.27 -25.32
C GLN A 489 -9.50 -16.65 -25.99
N GLY A 490 -10.58 -16.89 -26.73
CA GLY A 490 -10.82 -18.17 -27.41
C GLY A 490 -11.48 -19.26 -26.54
N SER A 491 -11.75 -18.99 -25.28
CA SER A 491 -12.49 -19.90 -24.39
C SER A 491 -13.89 -20.18 -24.93
N LYS A 492 -14.31 -21.44 -24.82
CA LYS A 492 -15.66 -21.91 -25.17
C LYS A 492 -16.43 -22.45 -23.97
N ILE A 493 -15.88 -22.30 -22.77
CA ILE A 493 -16.52 -22.78 -21.54
C ILE A 493 -17.82 -22.04 -21.28
N THR A 494 -18.83 -22.78 -20.87
CA THR A 494 -20.15 -22.22 -20.57
C THR A 494 -20.29 -21.90 -19.08
N PRO A 495 -21.21 -20.97 -18.70
CA PRO A 495 -21.51 -20.71 -17.29
C PRO A 495 -21.89 -21.97 -16.50
N ASN A 496 -22.66 -22.88 -17.11
CA ASN A 496 -23.08 -24.10 -16.46
C ASN A 496 -21.90 -25.06 -16.16
N GLN A 497 -20.92 -25.14 -17.05
CA GLN A 497 -19.69 -25.91 -16.78
C GLN A 497 -18.89 -25.33 -15.63
N LEU A 498 -18.82 -23.99 -15.53
CA LEU A 498 -18.20 -23.32 -14.40
C LEU A 498 -18.96 -23.52 -13.08
N VAL A 499 -20.30 -23.58 -13.11
CA VAL A 499 -21.09 -23.96 -11.92
C VAL A 499 -20.77 -25.40 -11.47
N LEU A 500 -20.65 -26.31 -12.42
CA LEU A 500 -20.28 -27.72 -12.12
C LEU A 500 -18.86 -27.77 -11.52
N TYR A 501 -17.89 -27.07 -12.13
CA TYR A 501 -16.54 -26.99 -11.61
C TYR A 501 -16.51 -26.49 -10.14
N GLY A 502 -17.33 -25.48 -9.80
CA GLY A 502 -17.45 -25.01 -8.42
C GLY A 502 -18.03 -26.06 -7.47
N ARG A 503 -18.99 -26.85 -7.91
CA ARG A 503 -19.59 -27.91 -7.08
C ARG A 503 -18.61 -29.05 -6.79
N GLU A 504 -17.69 -29.34 -7.71
CA GLU A 504 -16.67 -30.38 -7.57
C GLU A 504 -15.51 -29.92 -6.64
N ASN A 505 -15.22 -28.63 -6.60
CA ASN A 505 -14.01 -28.10 -5.93
C ASN A 505 -14.30 -27.29 -4.65
N LEU A 506 -15.57 -27.02 -4.33
CA LEU A 506 -15.99 -26.22 -3.18
C LEU A 506 -17.10 -26.93 -2.39
N ALA A 507 -17.14 -26.69 -1.09
CA ALA A 507 -18.28 -27.09 -0.28
C ALA A 507 -19.59 -26.49 -0.84
N SER A 508 -20.69 -27.25 -0.77
CA SER A 508 -21.95 -26.92 -1.43
C SER A 508 -22.51 -25.53 -1.09
N TYR A 509 -22.26 -25.03 0.12
CA TYR A 509 -22.70 -23.71 0.57
C TYR A 509 -21.78 -22.56 0.05
N LYS A 510 -20.55 -22.87 -0.36
CA LYS A 510 -19.60 -21.92 -0.97
C LYS A 510 -19.71 -21.88 -2.49
N ALA A 511 -20.12 -23.00 -3.11
CA ALA A 511 -20.17 -23.12 -4.56
C ALA A 511 -21.17 -22.12 -5.17
N PRO A 512 -20.73 -21.28 -6.14
CA PRO A 512 -21.60 -20.35 -6.83
C PRO A 512 -22.79 -21.07 -7.46
N LYS A 513 -24.00 -20.52 -7.28
CA LYS A 513 -25.22 -21.08 -7.86
C LYS A 513 -25.43 -20.57 -9.28
N ILE A 514 -24.89 -19.41 -9.60
CA ILE A 514 -24.96 -18.77 -10.91
C ILE A 514 -23.58 -18.24 -11.25
N VAL A 515 -23.19 -18.37 -12.51
CA VAL A 515 -21.97 -17.77 -13.07
C VAL A 515 -22.37 -16.87 -14.24
N TYR A 516 -21.87 -15.64 -14.21
CA TYR A 516 -22.04 -14.66 -15.26
C TYR A 516 -20.70 -14.40 -15.97
N ILE A 517 -20.73 -14.31 -17.30
CA ILE A 517 -19.56 -13.90 -18.07
C ILE A 517 -19.55 -12.38 -18.16
N ALA A 518 -18.41 -11.78 -17.83
CA ALA A 518 -18.16 -10.35 -17.88
C ALA A 518 -16.98 -10.04 -18.82
N GLU A 519 -17.02 -8.88 -19.45
CA GLU A 519 -15.90 -8.42 -20.29
C GLU A 519 -14.82 -7.73 -19.45
N THR A 520 -15.25 -6.96 -18.46
CA THR A 520 -14.35 -6.20 -17.57
C THR A 520 -14.92 -6.14 -16.14
N PHE A 521 -14.08 -5.78 -15.17
CA PHE A 521 -14.51 -5.42 -13.83
C PHE A 521 -14.21 -3.96 -13.51
N PRO A 522 -15.10 -3.26 -12.77
CA PRO A 522 -14.78 -1.99 -12.18
C PRO A 522 -13.63 -2.19 -11.18
N LYS A 523 -12.55 -1.40 -11.34
CA LYS A 523 -11.34 -1.50 -10.50
C LYS A 523 -10.96 -0.12 -9.97
N THR A 524 -10.36 -0.12 -8.79
CA THR A 524 -9.68 1.08 -8.27
C THR A 524 -8.52 1.47 -9.18
N LYS A 525 -8.01 2.69 -9.02
CA LYS A 525 -6.78 3.15 -9.70
C LYS A 525 -5.57 2.22 -9.46
N ASN A 526 -5.59 1.45 -8.38
CA ASN A 526 -4.55 0.47 -8.02
C ASN A 526 -4.87 -0.97 -8.45
N GLY A 527 -5.92 -1.19 -9.26
CA GLY A 527 -6.27 -2.49 -9.83
C GLY A 527 -7.22 -3.37 -9.00
N LYS A 528 -7.57 -2.97 -7.76
CA LYS A 528 -8.47 -3.75 -6.89
C LYS A 528 -9.91 -3.73 -7.43
N ILE A 529 -10.55 -4.90 -7.51
CA ILE A 529 -11.95 -5.05 -7.93
C ILE A 529 -12.89 -4.35 -6.95
N LEU A 530 -13.80 -3.52 -7.49
CA LEU A 530 -14.83 -2.80 -6.73
C LEU A 530 -16.12 -3.62 -6.71
N ARG A 531 -16.22 -4.62 -5.82
CA ARG A 531 -17.36 -5.55 -5.72
C ARG A 531 -18.69 -4.82 -5.55
N ARG A 532 -18.73 -3.79 -4.73
CA ARG A 532 -19.92 -2.98 -4.52
C ARG A 532 -20.47 -2.35 -5.81
N GLN A 533 -19.61 -1.89 -6.71
CA GLN A 533 -20.04 -1.36 -8.01
C GLN A 533 -20.58 -2.46 -8.93
N ILE A 534 -20.07 -3.69 -8.82
CA ILE A 534 -20.66 -4.84 -9.52
C ILE A 534 -22.07 -5.11 -8.97
N GLU A 535 -22.25 -5.10 -7.65
CA GLU A 535 -23.55 -5.29 -6.98
C GLU A 535 -24.55 -4.20 -7.36
N GLU A 536 -24.12 -2.94 -7.39
CA GLU A 536 -24.96 -1.80 -7.78
C GLU A 536 -25.40 -1.87 -9.25
N ALA A 537 -24.48 -2.23 -10.16
CA ALA A 537 -24.82 -2.40 -11.58
C ALA A 537 -25.86 -3.51 -11.82
N ILE A 538 -25.79 -4.61 -11.06
CA ILE A 538 -26.79 -5.68 -11.11
C ILE A 538 -28.14 -5.21 -10.61
N SER A 539 -28.15 -4.45 -9.52
CA SER A 539 -29.39 -3.92 -8.94
C SER A 539 -30.13 -3.01 -9.91
N ILE A 540 -29.39 -2.17 -10.64
CA ILE A 540 -29.93 -1.27 -11.68
C ILE A 540 -30.46 -2.07 -12.86
N ALA A 541 -29.67 -2.99 -13.43
CA ALA A 541 -30.10 -3.82 -14.56
C ALA A 541 -31.35 -4.66 -14.28
N LYS A 542 -31.60 -5.03 -13.01
CA LYS A 542 -32.83 -5.74 -12.59
C LYS A 542 -34.02 -4.81 -12.34
N SER A 543 -33.81 -3.53 -12.04
CA SER A 543 -34.87 -2.55 -11.90
C SER A 543 -35.46 -2.14 -13.27
N ASP A 544 -34.62 -2.15 -14.31
CA ASP A 544 -35.03 -1.80 -15.69
C ASP A 544 -35.77 -2.94 -16.42
N ILE A 545 -35.81 -4.14 -15.84
CA ILE A 545 -36.51 -5.32 -16.39
C ILE A 545 -37.88 -5.53 -15.70
N ARG A 546 -38.25 -4.72 -14.71
CA ARG A 546 -39.56 -4.69 -14.08
C ARG A 546 -40.35 -3.48 -14.54
#